data_eb9053f4082c10d178b9e079ff86b9c1
#
_entry.id   eb9053f4082c10d178b9e079ff86b9c1
#
_cell.length_a   1.000
_cell.length_b   1.000
_cell.length_c   1.000
_cell.angle_alpha   90.00
_cell.angle_beta   90.00
_cell.angle_gamma   90.00
#
_symmetry.space_group_name_H-M   'P 1'
#
loop_
_entity.id
_entity.type
_entity.pdbx_description
1 polymer ?
#
loop_
_entity_poly.entity_id
_entity_poly.type
_entity_poly.pdbx_seq_one_letter_code
_entity_poly.pdbx_strand_id
1 'polypeptide(L)'
;MKLNIGNHEFTELWDGVLYKALSDYPNVSDNEMKDIIDFVNYEKNHGRKYEIEADRDDILQYVQKEMLNLDKYKNVRRPEIIRECTACKARGGCMTDLVCHTAPLENAISILKCGSLLSAVNARKLPDTVLQKEARNAANDPTDFFHYVMFSWGNCQTERFA
;
A
#
# COMPACT_ATOMS: atom_id res chain seq x y z
N MET A 1 4.19 -5.58 -10.19
CA MET A 1 3.08 -5.77 -9.23
C MET A 1 1.88 -6.35 -9.96
N LYS A 2 1.01 -7.08 -9.29
CA LYS A 2 -0.21 -7.67 -9.87
C LYS A 2 -1.43 -6.93 -9.35
N LEU A 3 -2.42 -6.69 -10.21
CA LEU A 3 -3.73 -6.17 -9.86
C LEU A 3 -4.76 -7.27 -10.10
N ASN A 4 -5.52 -7.62 -9.08
CA ASN A 4 -6.62 -8.58 -9.17
C ASN A 4 -7.95 -7.87 -8.89
N ILE A 5 -8.84 -7.87 -9.87
CA ILE A 5 -10.12 -7.14 -9.84
C ILE A 5 -11.24 -8.14 -9.64
N GLY A 6 -12.12 -7.89 -8.67
CA GLY A 6 -13.22 -8.84 -8.46
C GLY A 6 -14.10 -8.57 -7.26
N ASN A 7 -14.80 -9.62 -6.84
CA ASN A 7 -15.69 -9.59 -5.69
C ASN A 7 -14.91 -9.78 -4.39
N HIS A 8 -14.09 -8.80 -4.05
CA HIS A 8 -13.36 -8.77 -2.79
C HIS A 8 -14.17 -7.98 -1.74
N GLU A 9 -13.98 -8.31 -0.47
CA GLU A 9 -14.66 -7.61 0.62
C GLU A 9 -14.21 -6.16 0.74
N PHE A 10 -12.91 -5.91 0.50
CA PHE A 10 -12.32 -4.56 0.47
C PHE A 10 -11.12 -4.52 -0.47
N THR A 11 -10.72 -3.30 -0.85
CA THR A 11 -9.49 -3.10 -1.63
C THR A 11 -8.29 -3.12 -0.69
N GLU A 12 -7.36 -4.04 -0.94
CA GLU A 12 -6.16 -4.20 -0.13
C GLU A 12 -4.94 -4.60 -0.96
N LEU A 13 -3.74 -4.33 -0.42
CA LEU A 13 -2.48 -4.78 -0.98
C LEU A 13 -1.90 -5.89 -0.11
N TRP A 14 -1.75 -7.08 -0.68
CA TRP A 14 -1.20 -8.22 0.01
C TRP A 14 -0.26 -9.03 -0.89
N ASP A 15 0.92 -9.37 -0.38
CA ASP A 15 1.93 -10.21 -1.06
C ASP A 15 2.21 -9.82 -2.53
N GLY A 16 2.32 -8.51 -2.78
CA GLY A 16 2.59 -7.98 -4.12
C GLY A 16 1.39 -7.96 -5.08
N VAL A 17 0.20 -8.29 -4.58
CA VAL A 17 -1.06 -8.23 -5.31
C VAL A 17 -1.95 -7.15 -4.73
N LEU A 18 -2.38 -6.19 -5.56
CA LEU A 18 -3.43 -5.25 -5.22
C LEU A 18 -4.77 -5.90 -5.57
N TYR A 19 -5.52 -6.31 -4.56
CA TYR A 19 -6.89 -6.79 -4.70
C TYR A 19 -7.83 -5.58 -4.79
N LYS A 20 -8.47 -5.39 -5.92
CA LYS A 20 -9.39 -4.27 -6.14
C LYS A 20 -10.83 -4.75 -6.00
N ALA A 21 -11.47 -4.39 -4.90
CA ALA A 21 -12.90 -4.62 -4.70
C ALA A 21 -13.72 -3.70 -5.61
N LEU A 22 -14.75 -4.24 -6.23
CA LEU A 22 -15.74 -3.49 -7.01
C LEU A 22 -16.96 -3.20 -6.14
N SER A 23 -17.38 -1.94 -6.05
CA SER A 23 -18.49 -1.50 -5.21
C SER A 23 -19.85 -1.95 -5.73
N ASP A 24 -19.97 -2.16 -7.03
CA ASP A 24 -21.19 -2.62 -7.72
C ASP A 24 -20.88 -3.83 -8.61
N TYR A 25 -20.25 -4.85 -7.99
CA TYR A 25 -19.86 -6.07 -8.70
C TYR A 25 -21.06 -6.70 -9.46
N PRO A 26 -20.90 -7.12 -10.73
CA PRO A 26 -19.65 -7.18 -11.51
C PRO A 26 -19.33 -5.90 -12.31
N ASN A 27 -20.01 -4.80 -12.08
CA ASN A 27 -19.83 -3.58 -12.83
C ASN A 27 -18.58 -2.82 -12.35
N VAL A 28 -17.83 -2.24 -13.30
CA VAL A 28 -16.68 -1.36 -13.01
C VAL A 28 -17.12 0.08 -13.23
N SER A 29 -17.18 0.86 -12.18
CA SER A 29 -17.52 2.29 -12.25
C SER A 29 -16.38 3.12 -12.86
N ASP A 30 -16.70 4.34 -13.33
CA ASP A 30 -15.68 5.25 -13.86
C ASP A 30 -14.62 5.63 -12.81
N ASN A 31 -14.99 5.70 -11.54
CA ASN A 31 -14.03 5.94 -10.45
C ASN A 31 -13.06 4.76 -10.25
N GLU A 32 -13.58 3.53 -10.29
CA GLU A 32 -12.76 2.33 -10.17
C GLU A 32 -11.88 2.15 -11.40
N MET A 33 -12.41 2.45 -12.58
CA MET A 33 -11.59 2.43 -13.80
C MET A 33 -10.45 3.46 -13.73
N LYS A 34 -10.72 4.64 -13.17
CA LYS A 34 -9.68 5.66 -12.93
C LYS A 34 -8.60 5.18 -11.95
N ASP A 35 -8.99 4.46 -10.88
CA ASP A 35 -8.04 3.86 -9.94
C ASP A 35 -7.13 2.82 -10.63
N ILE A 36 -7.70 2.00 -11.51
CA ILE A 36 -6.97 1.00 -12.30
C ILE A 36 -5.96 1.69 -13.23
N ILE A 37 -6.39 2.74 -13.92
CA ILE A 37 -5.52 3.53 -14.81
C ILE A 37 -4.37 4.17 -14.01
N ASP A 38 -4.67 4.73 -12.83
CA ASP A 38 -3.66 5.36 -11.99
C ASP A 38 -2.65 4.33 -11.47
N PHE A 39 -3.10 3.13 -11.08
CA PHE A 39 -2.21 2.02 -10.74
C PHE A 39 -1.25 1.69 -11.90
N VAL A 40 -1.78 1.51 -13.10
CA VAL A 40 -0.97 1.18 -14.29
C VAL A 40 0.04 2.29 -14.60
N ASN A 41 -0.40 3.55 -14.54
CA ASN A 41 0.49 4.68 -14.77
C ASN A 41 1.59 4.78 -13.71
N TYR A 42 1.26 4.53 -12.45
CA TYR A 42 2.21 4.48 -11.36
C TYR A 42 3.29 3.40 -11.61
N GLU A 43 2.88 2.18 -11.93
CA GLU A 43 3.82 1.09 -12.23
C GLU A 43 4.72 1.42 -13.45
N LYS A 44 4.14 1.95 -14.52
CA LYS A 44 4.89 2.37 -15.72
C LYS A 44 5.90 3.47 -15.41
N ASN A 45 5.50 4.49 -14.66
CA ASN A 45 6.37 5.61 -14.32
C ASN A 45 7.58 5.19 -13.46
N HIS A 46 7.45 4.09 -12.71
CA HIS A 46 8.54 3.52 -11.93
C HIS A 46 9.30 2.40 -12.66
N GLY A 47 9.04 2.20 -13.96
CA GLY A 47 9.70 1.19 -14.77
C GLY A 47 9.42 -0.26 -14.32
N ARG A 48 8.31 -0.48 -13.60
CA ARG A 48 7.94 -1.79 -13.08
C ARG A 48 6.99 -2.51 -14.02
N LYS A 49 7.13 -3.83 -14.10
CA LYS A 49 6.17 -4.69 -14.80
C LYS A 49 4.91 -4.83 -13.94
N TYR A 50 3.78 -4.84 -14.61
CA TYR A 50 2.49 -5.09 -13.97
C TYR A 50 1.69 -6.12 -14.76
N GLU A 51 0.76 -6.76 -14.08
CA GLU A 51 -0.19 -7.72 -14.62
C GLU A 51 -1.58 -7.37 -14.10
N ILE A 52 -2.61 -7.50 -14.94
CA ILE A 52 -4.00 -7.27 -14.55
C ILE A 52 -4.75 -8.57 -14.76
N GLU A 53 -5.42 -9.01 -13.73
CA GLU A 53 -6.33 -10.15 -13.73
C GLU A 53 -7.71 -9.72 -13.19
N ALA A 54 -8.71 -10.49 -13.51
CA ALA A 54 -10.02 -10.38 -12.90
C ALA A 54 -10.58 -11.78 -12.61
N ASP A 55 -11.49 -11.86 -11.64
CA ASP A 55 -12.20 -13.10 -11.32
C ASP A 55 -13.19 -13.53 -12.42
N ARG A 56 -13.50 -12.63 -13.38
CA ARG A 56 -14.35 -12.88 -14.54
C ARG A 56 -13.71 -12.30 -15.81
N ASP A 57 -13.84 -13.05 -16.90
CA ASP A 57 -13.30 -12.65 -18.20
C ASP A 57 -13.97 -11.38 -18.77
N ASP A 58 -15.27 -11.19 -18.53
CA ASP A 58 -15.99 -10.01 -19.01
C ASP A 58 -15.50 -8.71 -18.33
N ILE A 59 -15.18 -8.77 -17.04
CA ILE A 59 -14.55 -7.65 -16.30
C ILE A 59 -13.17 -7.33 -16.90
N LEU A 60 -12.36 -8.35 -17.11
CA LEU A 60 -11.02 -8.17 -17.68
C LEU A 60 -11.08 -7.55 -19.08
N GLN A 61 -11.97 -8.06 -19.94
CA GLN A 61 -12.17 -7.53 -21.29
C GLN A 61 -12.66 -6.08 -21.26
N TYR A 62 -13.60 -5.76 -20.37
CA TYR A 62 -14.07 -4.39 -20.19
C TYR A 62 -12.93 -3.45 -19.80
N VAL A 63 -12.15 -3.81 -18.77
CA VAL A 63 -11.01 -3.01 -18.30
C VAL A 63 -9.97 -2.83 -19.41
N GLN A 64 -9.61 -3.88 -20.12
CA GLN A 64 -8.65 -3.79 -21.24
C GLN A 64 -9.14 -2.86 -22.35
N LYS A 65 -10.43 -2.93 -22.69
CA LYS A 65 -11.05 -2.05 -23.69
C LYS A 65 -11.02 -0.58 -23.23
N GLU A 66 -11.43 -0.32 -21.99
CA GLU A 66 -11.48 1.04 -21.44
C GLU A 66 -10.08 1.65 -21.26
N MET A 67 -9.07 0.84 -21.00
CA MET A 67 -7.67 1.31 -20.98
C MET A 67 -7.16 1.85 -22.33
N LEU A 68 -7.83 1.57 -23.43
CA LEU A 68 -7.53 2.18 -24.74
C LEU A 68 -8.15 3.58 -24.87
N ASN A 69 -9.07 3.94 -23.99
CA ASN A 69 -9.81 5.20 -24.03
C ASN A 69 -9.51 6.11 -22.82
N LEU A 70 -8.22 6.39 -22.59
CA LEU A 70 -7.75 7.14 -21.42
C LEU A 70 -8.35 8.56 -21.33
N ASP A 71 -8.69 9.17 -22.46
CA ASP A 71 -9.24 10.54 -22.50
C ASP A 71 -10.58 10.65 -21.78
N LYS A 72 -11.40 9.59 -21.79
CA LYS A 72 -12.66 9.50 -21.05
C LYS A 72 -12.46 9.75 -19.55
N TYR A 73 -11.34 9.34 -19.00
CA TYR A 73 -11.09 9.33 -17.55
C TYR A 73 -10.26 10.51 -17.04
N LYS A 74 -9.78 11.40 -17.92
CA LYS A 74 -8.96 12.56 -17.52
C LYS A 74 -9.63 13.46 -16.50
N ASN A 75 -10.95 13.63 -16.61
CA ASN A 75 -11.74 14.52 -15.76
C ASN A 75 -12.62 13.79 -14.76
N VAL A 76 -12.45 12.47 -14.61
CA VAL A 76 -13.17 11.72 -13.60
C VAL A 76 -12.73 12.18 -12.23
N ARG A 77 -13.68 12.74 -11.47
CA ARG A 77 -13.44 13.19 -10.10
C ARG A 77 -13.61 12.01 -9.17
N ARG A 78 -12.56 11.63 -8.47
CA ARG A 78 -12.66 10.68 -7.36
C ARG A 78 -13.27 11.37 -6.14
N PRO A 79 -13.95 10.62 -5.26
CA PRO A 79 -14.37 11.15 -3.96
C PRO A 79 -13.18 11.78 -3.22
N GLU A 80 -13.42 12.88 -2.50
CA GLU A 80 -12.36 13.61 -1.79
C GLU A 80 -11.59 12.74 -0.79
N ILE A 81 -12.27 11.79 -0.18
CA ILE A 81 -11.68 10.85 0.76
C ILE A 81 -10.54 10.01 0.15
N ILE A 82 -10.57 9.81 -1.18
CA ILE A 82 -9.53 9.07 -1.92
C ILE A 82 -8.46 10.00 -2.46
N ARG A 83 -8.75 11.31 -2.58
CA ARG A 83 -7.89 12.29 -3.25
C ARG A 83 -6.91 13.00 -2.34
N GLU A 84 -7.26 13.20 -1.10
CA GLU A 84 -6.55 14.14 -0.25
C GLU A 84 -6.09 13.47 1.05
N CYS A 85 -4.96 12.78 0.99
CA CYS A 85 -4.14 12.67 2.18
C CYS A 85 -3.69 14.09 2.56
N THR A 86 -4.10 14.57 3.73
CA THR A 86 -3.78 15.92 4.23
C THR A 86 -2.27 16.17 4.25
N ALA A 87 -1.48 15.13 4.55
CA ALA A 87 -0.03 15.18 4.52
C ALA A 87 0.53 15.32 3.10
N CYS A 88 -0.08 14.64 2.12
CA CYS A 88 0.33 14.76 0.70
C CYS A 88 0.05 16.16 0.16
N LYS A 89 -1.10 16.74 0.54
CA LYS A 89 -1.48 18.09 0.14
C LYS A 89 -0.53 19.16 0.71
N ALA A 90 -0.20 19.06 1.99
CA ALA A 90 0.71 19.97 2.66
C ALA A 90 2.13 20.00 2.05
N ARG A 91 2.54 18.93 1.37
CA ARG A 91 3.85 18.79 0.72
C ARG A 91 3.85 18.98 -0.79
N GLY A 92 2.71 19.23 -1.39
CA GLY A 92 2.59 19.47 -2.83
C GLY A 92 2.77 18.22 -3.70
N GLY A 93 2.66 17.00 -3.13
CA GLY A 93 2.79 15.76 -3.89
C GLY A 93 2.37 14.52 -3.11
N CYS A 94 2.10 13.42 -3.84
CA CYS A 94 1.75 12.15 -3.22
C CYS A 94 2.97 11.55 -2.50
N MET A 95 2.76 11.14 -1.25
CA MET A 95 3.79 10.50 -0.42
C MET A 95 3.72 8.97 -0.46
N THR A 96 2.98 8.42 -1.40
CA THR A 96 2.84 6.95 -1.54
C THR A 96 4.15 6.24 -1.88
N ASP A 97 5.17 6.97 -2.30
CA ASP A 97 6.51 6.44 -2.55
C ASP A 97 7.35 6.26 -1.28
N LEU A 98 6.87 6.80 -0.15
CA LEU A 98 7.56 6.71 1.13
C LEU A 98 6.75 5.86 2.09
N VAL A 99 7.38 4.81 2.57
CA VAL A 99 6.90 4.04 3.71
C VAL A 99 7.79 4.32 4.92
N CYS A 100 7.16 4.45 6.09
CA CYS A 100 7.84 4.77 7.31
C CYS A 100 7.76 3.61 8.29
N HIS A 101 8.88 3.29 8.90
CA HIS A 101 8.94 2.42 10.06
C HIS A 101 9.42 3.24 11.25
N THR A 102 8.64 3.28 12.31
CA THR A 102 9.02 3.98 13.55
C THR A 102 9.58 2.98 14.54
N ALA A 103 10.71 3.31 15.13
CA ALA A 103 11.34 2.50 16.15
C ALA A 103 11.95 3.41 17.23
N PRO A 104 12.09 2.93 18.49
CA PRO A 104 12.93 3.59 19.48
C PRO A 104 14.35 3.80 18.95
N LEU A 105 15.05 4.84 19.41
CA LEU A 105 16.37 5.23 18.90
C LEU A 105 17.37 4.07 18.96
N GLU A 106 17.37 3.34 20.05
CA GLU A 106 18.27 2.20 20.26
C GLU A 106 18.01 1.09 19.22
N ASN A 107 16.74 0.83 18.90
CA ASN A 107 16.36 -0.14 17.88
C ASN A 107 16.73 0.36 16.48
N ALA A 108 16.53 1.65 16.20
CA ALA A 108 16.93 2.26 14.94
C ALA A 108 18.45 2.14 14.72
N ILE A 109 19.25 2.40 15.73
CA ILE A 109 20.71 2.22 15.69
C ILE A 109 21.06 0.75 15.41
N SER A 110 20.38 -0.18 16.07
CA SER A 110 20.59 -1.62 15.87
C SER A 110 20.23 -2.07 14.47
N ILE A 111 19.13 -1.58 13.90
CA ILE A 111 18.71 -1.82 12.51
C ILE A 111 19.79 -1.33 11.54
N LEU A 112 20.30 -0.13 11.74
CA LEU A 112 21.35 0.45 10.89
C LEU A 112 22.67 -0.35 10.99
N LYS A 113 23.05 -0.79 12.18
CA LYS A 113 24.26 -1.61 12.38
C LYS A 113 24.11 -3.00 11.79
N CYS A 114 22.94 -3.60 11.91
CA CYS A 114 22.61 -4.92 11.37
C CYS A 114 22.45 -4.89 9.85
N GLY A 115 22.12 -3.73 9.26
CA GLY A 115 21.81 -3.57 7.85
C GLY A 115 20.49 -4.23 7.42
N SER A 116 19.63 -4.57 8.39
CA SER A 116 18.39 -5.32 8.13
C SER A 116 17.28 -4.88 9.06
N LEU A 117 16.09 -4.67 8.49
CA LEU A 117 14.85 -4.48 9.24
C LEU A 117 14.15 -5.84 9.33
N LEU A 118 14.02 -6.35 10.53
CA LEU A 118 13.50 -7.69 10.79
C LEU A 118 12.09 -7.63 11.39
N SER A 119 11.27 -8.63 11.09
CA SER A 119 10.01 -8.82 11.81
C SER A 119 10.26 -9.13 13.28
N ALA A 120 9.28 -8.89 14.16
CA ALA A 120 9.42 -9.13 15.59
C ALA A 120 9.84 -10.56 15.92
N VAL A 121 9.29 -11.56 15.21
CA VAL A 121 9.66 -12.97 15.37
C VAL A 121 11.13 -13.21 15.01
N ASN A 122 11.64 -12.61 13.95
CA ASN A 122 13.03 -12.78 13.54
C ASN A 122 13.98 -11.98 14.40
N ALA A 123 13.59 -10.78 14.82
CA ALA A 123 14.37 -9.97 15.73
C ALA A 123 14.58 -10.67 17.09
N ARG A 124 13.58 -11.36 17.63
CA ARG A 124 13.66 -12.14 18.88
C ARG A 124 14.63 -13.34 18.80
N LYS A 125 15.03 -13.76 17.61
CA LYS A 125 16.05 -14.81 17.43
C LYS A 125 17.48 -14.27 17.54
N LEU A 126 17.64 -12.94 17.53
CA LEU A 126 18.94 -12.31 17.72
C LEU A 126 19.34 -12.34 19.21
N PRO A 127 20.65 -12.28 19.51
CA PRO A 127 21.12 -12.16 20.89
C PRO A 127 20.50 -10.95 21.60
N ASP A 128 20.23 -11.06 22.91
CA ASP A 128 19.61 -10.03 23.74
C ASP A 128 20.33 -8.67 23.71
N THR A 129 21.61 -8.67 23.33
CA THR A 129 22.40 -7.45 23.13
C THR A 129 21.93 -6.58 21.97
N VAL A 130 21.08 -7.11 21.07
CA VAL A 130 20.61 -6.41 19.86
C VAL A 130 19.17 -5.91 20.03
N LEU A 131 18.37 -6.57 20.87
CA LEU A 131 16.94 -6.25 21.05
C LEU A 131 16.70 -5.81 22.49
N GLN A 132 16.69 -4.51 22.71
CA GLN A 132 16.62 -3.99 24.08
C GLN A 132 15.22 -3.66 24.60
N LYS A 133 14.22 -3.53 23.73
CA LYS A 133 12.82 -3.22 24.15
C LYS A 133 11.80 -3.79 23.19
N GLU A 134 10.70 -4.29 23.73
CA GLU A 134 9.52 -4.62 22.96
C GLU A 134 8.89 -3.33 22.36
N ALA A 135 8.40 -3.44 21.13
CA ALA A 135 7.66 -2.33 20.52
C ALA A 135 6.42 -2.01 21.37
N ARG A 136 6.17 -0.72 21.61
CA ARG A 136 5.08 -0.24 22.49
C ARG A 136 3.70 -0.74 22.07
N ASN A 137 3.49 -1.05 20.80
CA ASN A 137 2.20 -1.47 20.25
C ASN A 137 2.06 -2.98 20.08
N ALA A 138 3.10 -3.76 20.35
CA ALA A 138 3.08 -5.20 20.16
C ALA A 138 2.02 -5.96 20.98
N ALA A 139 1.56 -5.38 22.09
CA ALA A 139 0.56 -6.00 22.96
C ALA A 139 -0.87 -5.99 22.37
N ASN A 140 -1.15 -5.09 21.43
CA ASN A 140 -2.48 -4.91 20.85
C ASN A 140 -2.54 -5.32 19.36
N ASP A 141 -1.39 -5.69 18.78
CA ASP A 141 -1.35 -6.12 17.39
C ASP A 141 -1.84 -7.57 17.26
N PRO A 142 -2.54 -7.94 16.19
CA PRO A 142 -2.81 -9.33 15.86
C PRO A 142 -1.54 -10.17 15.88
N THR A 143 -1.64 -11.40 16.37
CA THR A 143 -0.46 -12.28 16.58
C THR A 143 0.30 -12.62 15.31
N ASP A 144 -0.37 -12.64 14.17
CA ASP A 144 0.23 -12.86 12.85
C ASP A 144 1.08 -11.68 12.39
N PHE A 145 0.81 -10.45 12.86
CA PHE A 145 1.61 -9.26 12.53
C PHE A 145 3.06 -9.37 12.98
N PHE A 146 3.35 -10.18 13.99
CA PHE A 146 4.74 -10.41 14.45
C PHE A 146 5.65 -11.09 13.42
N HIS A 147 5.06 -11.74 12.42
CA HIS A 147 5.81 -12.34 11.31
C HIS A 147 6.20 -11.35 10.22
N TYR A 148 5.64 -10.15 10.22
CA TYR A 148 5.84 -9.13 9.20
C TYR A 148 6.59 -7.92 9.73
N VAL A 149 7.19 -7.15 8.81
CA VAL A 149 7.69 -5.81 9.10
C VAL A 149 6.58 -4.83 8.75
N MET A 150 6.04 -4.18 9.76
CA MET A 150 4.95 -3.23 9.60
C MET A 150 5.48 -1.86 9.18
N PHE A 151 4.89 -1.32 8.12
CA PHE A 151 5.16 0.03 7.65
C PHE A 151 3.88 0.86 7.68
N SER A 152 4.01 2.14 7.96
CA SER A 152 2.94 3.11 7.78
C SER A 152 3.17 3.94 6.53
N TRP A 153 2.08 4.36 5.92
CA TRP A 153 2.11 5.37 4.86
C TRP A 153 2.25 6.75 5.48
N GLY A 154 3.09 7.59 4.90
CA GLY A 154 3.13 8.99 5.22
C GLY A 154 4.37 9.45 5.97
N ASN A 155 4.29 10.68 6.40
CA ASN A 155 5.39 11.40 7.02
C ASN A 155 5.42 11.17 8.52
N CYS A 156 6.47 10.55 9.00
CA CYS A 156 6.74 10.39 10.43
C CYS A 156 7.03 11.71 11.18
N GLN A 157 7.08 12.83 10.49
CA GLN A 157 7.35 14.15 11.08
C GLN A 157 6.10 14.92 11.50
N THR A 158 4.92 14.34 11.39
CA THR A 158 3.74 14.97 11.96
C THR A 158 3.68 14.63 13.44
N GLU A 159 3.56 15.65 14.30
CA GLU A 159 3.53 15.60 15.77
C GLU A 159 2.47 14.63 16.36
N ARG A 160 1.68 13.99 15.55
CA ARG A 160 0.66 13.02 15.96
C ARG A 160 1.20 11.63 16.32
N PHE A 161 2.49 11.40 16.13
CA PHE A 161 3.16 10.13 16.43
C PHE A 161 4.32 10.29 17.43
N ALA A 162 4.36 11.41 18.14
CA ALA A 162 5.26 11.62 19.28
C ALA A 162 4.64 11.08 20.58
#